data_260d61821ede458b882095347dc62f51
#
_entry.id   260d61821ede458b882095347dc62f51
#
_cell.length_a   1.000
_cell.length_b   1.000
_cell.length_c   1.000
_cell.angle_alpha   90.00
_cell.angle_beta   90.00
_cell.angle_gamma   90.00
#
_symmetry.space_group_name_H-M   'P 1'
#
loop_
_entity.id
_entity.type
_entity.pdbx_description
1 polymer ?
#
loop_
_entity_poly.entity_id
_entity_poly.type
_entity_poly.pdbx_seq_one_letter_code
_entity_poly.pdbx_strand_id
1 'polypeptide(L)'
;MDKLQIEGGVPLNGKIRISGAKNAALPIIAASLLTEEPVNISNSPHLHDVTTMIELLACLGVDVTLNEYMEVEIAARQLENYRAPYELVKTMRASFLVLGPLLARFGEAEVSLPGGCAIGSRPVDQHLKGLEAMGAEITVTEGYVCAKTSGRLVGCDIHMDLVTVGGTQNL
;
A
#
# COMPACT_ATOMS: atom_id res chain seq x y z
N MET A 1 -21.65 6.79 -19.61
CA MET A 1 -21.91 5.86 -18.49
C MET A 1 -21.87 4.46 -19.07
N ASP A 2 -20.92 3.65 -18.69
CA ASP A 2 -20.78 2.30 -19.21
C ASP A 2 -21.88 1.41 -18.62
N LYS A 3 -22.41 0.50 -19.42
CA LYS A 3 -23.47 -0.43 -19.03
C LYS A 3 -23.00 -1.85 -19.30
N LEU A 4 -23.26 -2.75 -18.37
CA LEU A 4 -23.12 -4.20 -18.57
C LEU A 4 -24.48 -4.77 -18.96
N GLN A 5 -24.55 -5.44 -20.11
CA GLN A 5 -25.71 -6.23 -20.50
C GLN A 5 -25.33 -7.71 -20.39
N ILE A 6 -26.13 -8.47 -19.66
CA ILE A 6 -25.86 -9.88 -19.40
C ILE A 6 -27.05 -10.69 -19.90
N GLU A 7 -26.79 -11.62 -20.83
CA GLU A 7 -27.75 -12.60 -21.29
C GLU A 7 -27.38 -13.96 -20.72
N GLY A 8 -28.26 -14.54 -19.94
CA GLY A 8 -28.06 -15.85 -19.30
C GLY A 8 -28.69 -16.99 -20.11
N GLY A 9 -28.75 -18.20 -19.51
CA GLY A 9 -29.45 -19.36 -20.05
C GLY A 9 -28.57 -20.38 -20.80
N VAL A 10 -27.27 -20.10 -20.94
CA VAL A 10 -26.29 -21.05 -21.52
C VAL A 10 -25.40 -21.59 -20.43
N PRO A 11 -25.25 -22.94 -20.25
CA PRO A 11 -24.29 -23.53 -19.33
C PRO A 11 -22.87 -23.14 -19.72
N LEU A 12 -22.11 -22.58 -18.78
CA LEU A 12 -20.72 -22.24 -18.99
C LEU A 12 -19.83 -23.46 -18.78
N ASN A 13 -19.02 -23.78 -19.80
CA ASN A 13 -18.04 -24.87 -19.73
C ASN A 13 -16.73 -24.41 -20.36
N GLY A 14 -15.61 -24.48 -19.61
CA GLY A 14 -14.31 -24.06 -20.10
C GLY A 14 -13.32 -23.80 -18.98
N LYS A 15 -12.14 -23.32 -19.36
CA LYS A 15 -11.08 -22.91 -18.44
C LYS A 15 -10.80 -21.42 -18.64
N ILE A 16 -10.71 -20.68 -17.57
CA ILE A 16 -10.34 -19.26 -17.57
C ILE A 16 -9.14 -19.04 -16.65
N ARG A 17 -8.16 -18.29 -17.10
CA ARG A 17 -7.08 -17.84 -16.24
C ARG A 17 -7.58 -16.66 -15.40
N ILE A 18 -7.52 -16.80 -14.09
CA ILE A 18 -7.88 -15.73 -13.17
C ILE A 18 -6.75 -14.69 -13.13
N SER A 19 -7.10 -13.42 -13.28
CA SER A 19 -6.15 -12.32 -13.07
C SER A 19 -5.84 -12.13 -11.59
N GLY A 20 -4.72 -11.47 -11.30
CA GLY A 20 -4.37 -11.07 -9.95
C GLY A 20 -5.45 -10.18 -9.31
N ALA A 21 -5.57 -10.25 -7.99
CA ALA A 21 -6.52 -9.46 -7.22
C ALA A 21 -5.90 -8.11 -6.81
N LYS A 22 -6.61 -6.99 -7.01
CA LYS A 22 -6.19 -5.66 -6.59
C LYS A 22 -5.76 -5.62 -5.11
N ASN A 23 -6.62 -6.14 -4.25
CA ASN A 23 -6.42 -6.08 -2.80
C ASN A 23 -5.31 -7.02 -2.29
N ALA A 24 -4.78 -7.90 -3.13
CA ALA A 24 -3.57 -8.66 -2.87
C ALA A 24 -2.34 -7.95 -3.45
N ALA A 25 -2.43 -7.42 -4.68
CA ALA A 25 -1.31 -6.76 -5.34
C ALA A 25 -0.80 -5.54 -4.56
N LEU A 26 -1.70 -4.68 -4.08
CA LEU A 26 -1.31 -3.43 -3.41
C LEU A 26 -0.46 -3.64 -2.15
N PRO A 27 -0.83 -4.48 -1.17
CA PRO A 27 0.01 -4.74 -0.03
C PRO A 27 1.31 -5.50 -0.38
N ILE A 28 1.30 -6.38 -1.38
CA ILE A 28 2.51 -7.07 -1.85
C ILE A 28 3.50 -6.06 -2.45
N ILE A 29 3.02 -5.12 -3.27
CA ILE A 29 3.84 -4.04 -3.83
C ILE A 29 4.39 -3.16 -2.71
N ALA A 30 3.60 -2.76 -1.72
CA ALA A 30 4.08 -1.99 -0.58
C ALA A 30 5.12 -2.76 0.26
N ALA A 31 4.94 -4.08 0.45
CA ALA A 31 5.85 -4.93 1.20
C ALA A 31 7.23 -5.09 0.52
N SER A 32 7.35 -4.83 -0.79
CA SER A 32 8.65 -4.84 -1.47
C SER A 32 9.63 -3.81 -0.92
N LEU A 33 9.14 -2.76 -0.24
CA LEU A 33 9.98 -1.80 0.48
C LEU A 33 10.78 -2.42 1.64
N LEU A 34 10.39 -3.59 2.15
CA LEU A 34 11.03 -4.26 3.29
C LEU A 34 12.36 -4.93 2.95
N THR A 35 12.72 -5.06 1.67
CA THR A 35 13.94 -5.73 1.23
C THR A 35 14.76 -4.86 0.26
N GLU A 36 16.09 -5.10 0.22
CA GLU A 36 17.00 -4.53 -0.79
C GLU A 36 17.05 -5.37 -2.07
N GLU A 37 16.68 -6.64 -1.94
CA GLU A 37 16.69 -7.56 -3.07
C GLU A 37 15.52 -7.25 -4.02
N PRO A 38 15.71 -7.37 -5.34
CA PRO A 38 14.64 -7.19 -6.29
C PRO A 38 13.49 -8.17 -6.06
N VAL A 39 12.27 -7.64 -6.02
CA VAL A 39 11.03 -8.43 -5.88
C VAL A 39 10.33 -8.49 -7.22
N ASN A 40 10.08 -9.70 -7.72
CA ASN A 40 9.36 -9.94 -8.97
C ASN A 40 7.92 -10.37 -8.68
N ILE A 41 6.96 -9.61 -9.17
CA ILE A 41 5.53 -9.84 -9.00
C ILE A 41 4.93 -10.15 -10.36
N SER A 42 4.50 -11.39 -10.56
CA SER A 42 3.79 -11.82 -11.78
C SER A 42 2.28 -11.80 -11.60
N ASN A 43 1.55 -11.82 -12.72
CA ASN A 43 0.08 -11.80 -12.72
C ASN A 43 -0.52 -10.58 -12.00
N SER A 44 0.16 -9.44 -12.07
CA SER A 44 -0.37 -8.20 -11.52
C SER A 44 -1.58 -7.73 -12.33
N PRO A 45 -2.70 -7.32 -11.68
CA PRO A 45 -3.87 -6.87 -12.43
C PRO A 45 -3.63 -5.49 -13.04
N HIS A 46 -4.06 -5.30 -14.28
CA HIS A 46 -4.00 -4.00 -14.96
C HIS A 46 -5.11 -3.08 -14.45
N LEU A 47 -4.86 -2.40 -13.34
CA LEU A 47 -5.80 -1.53 -12.66
C LEU A 47 -5.13 -0.21 -12.29
N HIS A 48 -5.89 0.87 -12.31
CA HIS A 48 -5.43 2.21 -11.97
C HIS A 48 -4.74 2.28 -10.58
N ASP A 49 -5.31 1.62 -9.58
CA ASP A 49 -4.73 1.60 -8.22
C ASP A 49 -3.34 0.96 -8.20
N VAL A 50 -3.10 -0.07 -9.02
CA VAL A 50 -1.77 -0.71 -9.13
C VAL A 50 -0.76 0.27 -9.75
N THR A 51 -1.17 0.97 -10.82
CA THR A 51 -0.36 2.01 -11.44
C THR A 51 -0.03 3.13 -10.44
N THR A 52 -1.02 3.61 -9.69
CA THR A 52 -0.81 4.64 -8.67
C THR A 52 0.15 4.18 -7.56
N MET A 53 0.10 2.90 -7.14
CA MET A 53 1.06 2.36 -6.17
C MET A 53 2.48 2.31 -6.74
N ILE A 54 2.63 1.92 -7.99
CA ILE A 54 3.92 1.92 -8.70
C ILE A 54 4.47 3.35 -8.81
N GLU A 55 3.64 4.32 -9.19
CA GLU A 55 4.00 5.75 -9.25
C GLU A 55 4.42 6.28 -7.87
N LEU A 56 3.75 5.85 -6.81
CA LEU A 56 4.11 6.20 -5.44
C LEU A 56 5.49 5.67 -5.07
N LEU A 57 5.78 4.39 -5.36
CA LEU A 57 7.11 3.81 -5.11
C LEU A 57 8.20 4.53 -5.93
N ALA A 58 7.95 4.81 -7.19
CA ALA A 58 8.87 5.58 -8.03
C ALA A 58 9.10 6.99 -7.47
N CYS A 59 8.07 7.67 -6.93
CA CYS A 59 8.20 8.96 -6.27
C CYS A 59 9.07 8.90 -5.00
N LEU A 60 9.13 7.76 -4.33
CA LEU A 60 10.03 7.52 -3.19
C LEU A 60 11.47 7.21 -3.62
N GLY A 61 11.75 7.04 -4.91
CA GLY A 61 13.06 6.71 -5.46
C GLY A 61 13.29 5.20 -5.65
N VAL A 62 12.22 4.40 -5.67
CA VAL A 62 12.31 2.96 -5.92
C VAL A 62 12.42 2.72 -7.43
N ASP A 63 13.36 1.87 -7.84
CA ASP A 63 13.45 1.38 -9.22
C ASP A 63 12.31 0.39 -9.49
N VAL A 64 11.42 0.74 -10.42
CA VAL A 64 10.31 -0.13 -10.81
C VAL A 64 10.33 -0.35 -12.30
N THR A 65 10.33 -1.61 -12.72
CA THR A 65 10.21 -2.01 -14.12
C THR A 65 8.92 -2.80 -14.33
N LEU A 66 8.15 -2.42 -15.32
CA LEU A 66 6.92 -3.10 -15.73
C LEU A 66 7.09 -3.60 -17.17
N ASN A 67 6.89 -4.89 -17.39
CA ASN A 67 6.94 -5.47 -18.74
C ASN A 67 5.55 -5.58 -19.38
N GLU A 68 5.51 -5.96 -20.64
CA GLU A 68 4.30 -6.12 -21.44
C GLU A 68 3.34 -7.22 -20.92
N TYR A 69 3.84 -8.13 -20.08
CA TYR A 69 3.05 -9.20 -19.44
C TYR A 69 2.49 -8.79 -18.08
N MET A 70 2.61 -7.51 -17.70
CA MET A 70 2.23 -7.00 -16.37
C MET A 70 2.99 -7.66 -15.23
N GLU A 71 4.22 -8.08 -15.48
CA GLU A 71 5.16 -8.47 -14.44
C GLU A 71 5.89 -7.22 -13.96
N VAL A 72 5.92 -7.03 -12.66
CA VAL A 72 6.52 -5.87 -11.99
C VAL A 72 7.77 -6.32 -11.26
N GLU A 73 8.92 -5.75 -11.62
CA GLU A 73 10.14 -5.87 -10.83
C GLU A 73 10.33 -4.58 -10.01
N ILE A 74 10.57 -4.73 -8.71
CA ILE A 74 10.71 -3.63 -7.75
C ILE A 74 12.02 -3.80 -7.02
N ALA A 75 12.90 -2.81 -7.09
CA ALA A 75 14.19 -2.80 -6.40
C ALA A 75 14.30 -1.56 -5.49
N ALA A 76 13.97 -1.74 -4.21
CA ALA A 76 13.99 -0.68 -3.20
C ALA A 76 15.34 -0.63 -2.45
N ARG A 77 16.46 -0.51 -3.16
CA ARG A 77 17.81 -0.51 -2.57
C ARG A 77 18.06 0.73 -1.71
N GLN A 78 17.81 1.88 -2.28
CA GLN A 78 17.93 3.18 -1.63
C GLN A 78 16.71 4.01 -2.01
N LEU A 79 16.25 4.84 -1.09
CA LEU A 79 15.17 5.78 -1.36
C LEU A 79 15.73 7.20 -1.44
N GLU A 80 15.12 8.02 -2.30
CA GLU A 80 15.47 9.43 -2.41
C GLU A 80 14.78 10.27 -1.31
N ASN A 81 13.60 9.82 -0.88
CA ASN A 81 12.86 10.44 0.21
C ASN A 81 11.87 9.45 0.84
N TYR A 82 11.30 9.81 1.99
CA TYR A 82 10.36 9.00 2.76
C TYR A 82 8.96 9.62 2.81
N ARG A 83 8.67 10.52 1.87
CA ARG A 83 7.42 11.28 1.85
C ARG A 83 6.48 10.82 0.75
N ALA A 84 5.31 10.28 1.13
CA ALA A 84 4.20 9.94 0.25
C ALA A 84 3.27 11.15 0.07
N PRO A 85 3.26 11.82 -1.10
CA PRO A 85 2.60 13.09 -1.29
C PRO A 85 1.08 12.96 -1.37
N TYR A 86 0.37 14.00 -0.93
CA TYR A 86 -1.10 14.07 -0.92
C TYR A 86 -1.71 13.73 -2.28
N GLU A 87 -1.13 14.19 -3.38
CA GLU A 87 -1.68 14.01 -4.74
C GLU A 87 -1.83 12.53 -5.12
N LEU A 88 -0.93 11.65 -4.66
CA LEU A 88 -1.02 10.20 -4.89
C LEU A 88 -1.87 9.52 -3.82
N VAL A 89 -1.71 9.90 -2.54
CA VAL A 89 -2.43 9.27 -1.43
C VAL A 89 -3.94 9.53 -1.47
N LYS A 90 -4.36 10.75 -1.87
CA LYS A 90 -5.78 11.11 -1.92
C LYS A 90 -6.62 10.26 -2.87
N THR A 91 -5.99 9.74 -3.92
CA THR A 91 -6.67 8.96 -4.96
C THR A 91 -6.82 7.49 -4.59
N MET A 92 -5.92 6.98 -3.75
CA MET A 92 -5.87 5.57 -3.40
C MET A 92 -5.49 5.39 -1.91
N ARG A 93 -6.47 4.94 -1.11
CA ARG A 93 -6.26 4.71 0.33
C ARG A 93 -5.14 3.71 0.64
N ALA A 94 -4.94 2.70 -0.22
CA ALA A 94 -3.90 1.69 -0.05
C ALA A 94 -2.48 2.29 -0.09
N SER A 95 -2.31 3.53 -0.58
CA SER A 95 -1.05 4.28 -0.49
C SER A 95 -0.55 4.40 0.96
N PHE A 96 -1.46 4.36 1.94
CA PHE A 96 -1.10 4.41 3.35
C PHE A 96 -0.35 3.15 3.84
N LEU A 97 -0.39 2.06 3.06
CA LEU A 97 0.35 0.83 3.36
C LEU A 97 1.88 0.98 3.28
N VAL A 98 2.40 2.04 2.66
CA VAL A 98 3.85 2.29 2.64
C VAL A 98 4.39 2.75 4.00
N LEU A 99 3.52 3.23 4.91
CA LEU A 99 3.91 3.75 6.22
C LEU A 99 4.68 2.71 7.07
N GLY A 100 4.14 1.50 7.21
CA GLY A 100 4.75 0.42 7.98
C GLY A 100 6.12 0.01 7.44
N PRO A 101 6.25 -0.37 6.17
CA PRO A 101 7.53 -0.72 5.55
C PRO A 101 8.58 0.39 5.59
N LEU A 102 8.20 1.63 5.32
CA LEU A 102 9.13 2.77 5.41
C LEU A 102 9.66 2.92 6.84
N LEU A 103 8.77 2.94 7.82
CA LEU A 103 9.16 3.08 9.21
C LEU A 103 9.99 1.90 9.71
N ALA A 104 9.60 0.67 9.36
CA ALA A 104 10.29 -0.55 9.81
C ALA A 104 11.71 -0.67 9.27
N ARG A 105 11.95 -0.23 8.02
CA ARG A 105 13.26 -0.39 7.37
C ARG A 105 14.13 0.85 7.46
N PHE A 106 13.55 2.03 7.31
CA PHE A 106 14.29 3.29 7.21
C PHE A 106 14.22 4.15 8.48
N GLY A 107 13.34 3.78 9.42
CA GLY A 107 13.20 4.49 10.70
C GLY A 107 12.39 5.78 10.65
N GLU A 108 11.97 6.20 9.44
CA GLU A 108 11.11 7.37 9.26
C GLU A 108 10.16 7.23 8.07
N ALA A 109 8.99 7.86 8.17
CA ALA A 109 8.02 7.95 7.10
C ALA A 109 7.15 9.19 7.27
N GLU A 110 6.81 9.84 6.17
CA GLU A 110 5.85 10.93 6.11
C GLU A 110 4.79 10.60 5.06
N VAL A 111 3.59 10.28 5.50
CA VAL A 111 2.51 9.86 4.61
C VAL A 111 1.32 10.79 4.77
N SER A 112 0.85 11.37 3.66
CA SER A 112 -0.34 12.20 3.69
C SER A 112 -1.53 11.41 4.22
N LEU A 113 -2.39 12.06 5.00
CA LEU A 113 -3.70 11.48 5.33
C LEU A 113 -4.50 11.26 4.04
N PRO A 114 -5.15 10.10 3.91
CA PRO A 114 -6.00 9.85 2.75
C PRO A 114 -7.14 10.85 2.72
N GLY A 115 -7.37 11.48 1.59
CA GLY A 115 -8.47 12.41 1.37
C GLY A 115 -9.82 11.75 1.72
N GLY A 116 -10.79 12.54 2.13
CA GLY A 116 -12.14 12.07 2.40
C GLY A 116 -12.74 11.43 1.14
N CYS A 117 -12.98 10.12 1.19
CA CYS A 117 -13.70 9.44 0.13
C CYS A 117 -15.18 9.79 0.23
N ALA A 118 -15.90 9.87 -0.91
CA ALA A 118 -17.35 10.08 -0.97
C ALA A 118 -18.19 9.07 -0.13
N ILE A 119 -17.56 8.04 0.41
CA ILE A 119 -18.18 6.97 1.21
C ILE A 119 -17.95 7.13 2.73
N GLY A 120 -17.42 8.28 3.20
CA GLY A 120 -17.23 8.60 4.62
C GLY A 120 -15.77 8.63 5.09
N SER A 121 -15.57 9.03 6.37
CA SER A 121 -14.25 9.03 7.02
C SER A 121 -13.73 7.60 7.11
N ARG A 122 -12.52 7.37 6.65
CA ARG A 122 -11.85 6.08 6.76
C ARG A 122 -10.62 6.24 7.66
N PRO A 123 -10.79 6.00 8.96
CA PRO A 123 -9.75 6.25 9.93
C PRO A 123 -8.50 5.40 9.65
N VAL A 124 -7.34 5.99 9.85
CA VAL A 124 -6.03 5.31 9.81
C VAL A 124 -5.50 5.04 11.23
N ASP A 125 -6.32 5.35 12.23
CA ASP A 125 -6.03 5.26 13.66
C ASP A 125 -5.49 3.90 14.09
N GLN A 126 -6.04 2.80 13.54
CA GLN A 126 -5.58 1.45 13.88
C GLN A 126 -4.16 1.17 13.36
N HIS A 127 -3.78 1.74 12.21
CA HIS A 127 -2.40 1.67 11.73
C HIS A 127 -1.45 2.40 12.69
N LEU A 128 -1.83 3.61 13.10
CA LEU A 128 -1.00 4.45 13.99
C LEU A 128 -0.88 3.81 15.37
N LYS A 129 -2.00 3.39 15.96
CA LYS A 129 -2.03 2.70 17.26
C LYS A 129 -1.11 1.48 17.30
N GLY A 130 -1.13 0.66 16.25
CA GLY A 130 -0.25 -0.52 16.19
C GLY A 130 1.22 -0.16 16.08
N LEU A 131 1.58 0.81 15.24
CA LEU A 131 2.96 1.27 15.09
C LEU A 131 3.48 1.96 16.36
N GLU A 132 2.64 2.78 17.04
CA GLU A 132 2.98 3.38 18.34
C GLU A 132 3.20 2.31 19.42
N ALA A 133 2.38 1.26 19.44
CA ALA A 133 2.56 0.15 20.39
C ALA A 133 3.90 -0.59 20.14
N MET A 134 4.40 -0.62 18.91
CA MET A 134 5.70 -1.16 18.55
C MET A 134 6.87 -0.19 18.78
N GLY A 135 6.62 1.01 19.33
CA GLY A 135 7.64 1.99 19.73
C GLY A 135 7.87 3.11 18.70
N ALA A 136 6.97 3.31 17.75
CA ALA A 136 7.03 4.46 16.84
C ALA A 136 6.59 5.75 17.54
N GLU A 137 7.25 6.85 17.25
CA GLU A 137 6.82 8.19 17.58
C GLU A 137 6.05 8.76 16.40
N ILE A 138 4.76 9.04 16.59
CA ILE A 138 3.87 9.49 15.53
C ILE A 138 3.28 10.86 15.86
N THR A 139 3.35 11.77 14.90
CA THR A 139 2.68 13.07 14.95
C THR A 139 1.90 13.32 13.67
N VAL A 140 0.85 14.11 13.76
CA VAL A 140 0.10 14.56 12.60
C VAL A 140 0.28 16.06 12.44
N THR A 141 0.90 16.47 11.34
CA THR A 141 1.23 17.86 11.08
C THR A 141 0.87 18.19 9.62
N GLU A 142 0.14 19.27 9.42
CA GLU A 142 -0.26 19.77 8.08
C GLU A 142 -0.92 18.72 7.18
N GLY A 143 -1.67 17.79 7.77
CA GLY A 143 -2.35 16.71 7.03
C GLY A 143 -1.46 15.53 6.67
N TYR A 144 -0.25 15.46 7.24
CA TYR A 144 0.66 14.32 7.12
C TYR A 144 0.82 13.60 8.44
N VAL A 145 0.88 12.28 8.36
CA VAL A 145 1.36 11.42 9.44
C VAL A 145 2.88 11.37 9.32
N CYS A 146 3.56 11.92 10.30
CA CYS A 146 5.01 11.89 10.43
C CYS A 146 5.35 10.84 11.50
N ALA A 147 5.98 9.74 11.10
CA ALA A 147 6.35 8.63 11.96
C ALA A 147 7.87 8.48 12.01
N LYS A 148 8.42 8.25 13.20
CA LYS A 148 9.85 8.02 13.43
C LYS A 148 10.06 6.92 14.46
N THR A 149 11.22 6.27 14.39
CA THR A 149 11.70 5.34 15.42
C THR A 149 13.19 5.54 15.65
N SER A 150 13.61 5.44 16.89
CA SER A 150 15.02 5.54 17.28
C SER A 150 15.82 4.25 17.04
N GLY A 151 15.16 3.20 16.60
CA GLY A 151 15.74 1.90 16.35
C GLY A 151 14.73 0.98 15.65
N ARG A 152 14.94 -0.32 15.75
CA ARG A 152 14.01 -1.30 15.17
C ARG A 152 12.70 -1.31 15.96
N LEU A 153 11.56 -1.38 15.26
CA LEU A 153 10.25 -1.61 15.87
C LEU A 153 10.27 -2.91 16.69
N VAL A 154 9.64 -2.89 17.86
CA VAL A 154 9.61 -4.01 18.80
C VAL A 154 8.25 -4.69 18.73
N GLY A 155 8.26 -6.01 18.51
CA GLY A 155 7.02 -6.79 18.51
C GLY A 155 6.31 -6.75 19.85
N CYS A 156 4.99 -6.63 19.84
CA CYS A 156 4.13 -6.58 21.02
C CYS A 156 2.74 -7.16 20.72
N ASP A 157 1.94 -7.36 21.74
CA ASP A 157 0.54 -7.75 21.60
C ASP A 157 -0.29 -6.52 21.22
N ILE A 158 -0.90 -6.54 20.03
CA ILE A 158 -1.72 -5.45 19.51
C ILE A 158 -3.18 -5.86 19.48
N HIS A 159 -4.00 -5.12 20.23
CA HIS A 159 -5.45 -5.27 20.20
C HIS A 159 -6.09 -4.18 19.36
N MET A 160 -6.70 -4.59 18.22
CA MET A 160 -7.42 -3.68 17.34
C MET A 160 -8.79 -3.33 17.94
N ASP A 161 -9.13 -2.05 17.95
CA ASP A 161 -10.46 -1.59 18.40
C ASP A 161 -11.54 -1.93 17.39
N LEU A 162 -11.15 -2.01 16.12
CA LEU A 162 -12.01 -2.35 15.00
C LEU A 162 -11.33 -3.36 14.08
N VAL A 163 -12.09 -4.28 13.51
CA VAL A 163 -11.60 -5.16 12.45
C VAL A 163 -11.24 -4.32 11.22
N THR A 164 -10.00 -4.37 10.81
CA THR A 164 -9.49 -3.61 9.65
C THR A 164 -8.52 -4.42 8.81
N VAL A 165 -8.82 -4.54 7.54
CA VAL A 165 -7.94 -5.23 6.58
C VAL A 165 -6.65 -4.42 6.40
N GLY A 166 -6.75 -3.12 6.14
CA GLY A 166 -5.58 -2.26 5.92
C GLY A 166 -4.67 -2.17 7.13
N GLY A 167 -5.23 -2.02 8.36
CA GLY A 167 -4.44 -2.05 9.59
C GLY A 167 -3.66 -3.36 9.74
N THR A 168 -4.32 -4.50 9.54
CA THR A 168 -3.68 -5.84 9.63
C THR A 168 -2.59 -6.03 8.56
N GLN A 169 -2.77 -5.45 7.37
CA GLN A 169 -1.78 -5.55 6.30
C GLN A 169 -0.54 -4.68 6.53
N ASN A 170 -0.68 -3.61 7.32
CA ASN A 170 0.39 -2.65 7.56
C ASN A 170 1.24 -2.99 8.82
N LEU A 171 0.72 -3.81 9.71
CA LEU A 171 1.35 -4.26 10.96
C LEU A 171 1.86 -5.70 10.85
#